data_f78b6135112b973543de5e159612aff7
#
_entry.id   f78b6135112b973543de5e159612aff7
#
_cell.length_a   1.000
_cell.length_b   1.000
_cell.length_c   1.000
_cell.angle_alpha   90.00
_cell.angle_beta   90.00
_cell.angle_gamma   90.00
#
_symmetry.space_group_name_H-M   'P 1'
#
loop_
_entity.id
_entity.type
_entity.pdbx_description
1 polymer ?
#
loop_
_entity_poly.entity_id
_entity_poly.type
_entity_poly.pdbx_seq_one_letter_code
_entity_poly.pdbx_strand_id
1 'polypeptide(L)'
;MNKKLIKAAVIGALFSIAPMSFAADEVEDVKAPASMLDDFSFSANVGLYTDYVFRGYTQTQNEPAIQGGFDVEHSSGLYAGTWASNVDWTTAGDYMDKNSVEIDFYAGWATDLGFWDLGFDIGVLQFYYPGSNAADTADTDATEVYFGFNKDWMDGAFSTSVTNYVVVSDEAWGFTNMDGEMYHDLTVDIPIGSTPFTLTGHVGHQTFGGQGDGLDWDYTDYKVNLDYAFNDNFTAGAFYTDTDQSETAWTVDGTFLGDSVFGGYLSAGF
;
A
#
# COMPACT_ATOMS: atom_id res chain seq x y z
N MET A 1 -0.76 20.73 28.59
CA MET A 1 -0.58 19.29 28.32
C MET A 1 -0.70 19.13 26.83
N ASN A 2 0.44 19.05 26.12
CA ASN A 2 0.46 18.87 24.67
C ASN A 2 -0.08 17.48 24.35
N LYS A 3 -1.27 17.41 23.77
CA LYS A 3 -1.74 16.20 23.09
C LYS A 3 -0.86 16.04 21.84
N LYS A 4 0.13 15.14 21.88
CA LYS A 4 0.78 14.66 20.66
C LYS A 4 -0.32 14.01 19.83
N LEU A 5 -0.59 14.57 18.66
CA LEU A 5 -1.44 13.95 17.65
C LEU A 5 -0.83 12.60 17.32
N ILE A 6 -1.59 11.55 17.51
CA ILE A 6 -1.23 10.20 17.08
C ILE A 6 -1.18 10.25 15.56
N LYS A 7 0.01 10.22 15.01
CA LYS A 7 0.16 9.98 13.56
C LYS A 7 -0.15 8.50 13.38
N ALA A 8 -1.37 8.18 13.00
CA ALA A 8 -1.68 6.86 12.49
C ALA A 8 -0.84 6.67 11.21
N ALA A 9 0.11 5.74 11.25
CA ALA A 9 0.77 5.27 10.05
C ALA A 9 -0.23 4.36 9.31
N VAL A 10 -1.22 5.00 8.68
CA VAL A 10 -2.22 4.29 7.89
C VAL A 10 -1.53 3.80 6.63
N ILE A 11 -1.43 2.47 6.51
CA ILE A 11 -1.17 1.71 5.26
C ILE A 11 -0.18 2.39 4.28
N GLY A 12 0.96 2.88 4.80
CA GLY A 12 2.01 3.47 3.95
C GLY A 12 2.78 2.44 3.11
N ALA A 13 2.67 1.16 3.42
CA ALA A 13 3.45 0.12 2.78
C ALA A 13 2.84 -0.43 1.48
N LEU A 14 1.51 -0.40 1.32
CA LEU A 14 0.86 -0.85 0.08
C LEU A 14 0.93 0.18 -1.04
N PHE A 15 0.86 1.46 -0.68
CA PHE A 15 0.76 2.54 -1.66
C PHE A 15 1.76 3.61 -1.24
N SER A 16 2.94 3.64 -1.72
CA SER A 16 4.06 4.57 -1.44
C SER A 16 3.67 6.06 -1.29
N ILE A 17 2.61 6.34 -0.53
CA ILE A 17 2.15 7.68 -0.19
C ILE A 17 2.49 7.89 1.28
N ALA A 18 3.49 8.70 1.55
CA ALA A 18 3.81 9.12 2.91
C ALA A 18 2.55 9.72 3.58
N PRO A 19 2.24 9.34 4.85
CA PRO A 19 1.10 9.92 5.55
C PRO A 19 1.34 11.43 5.69
N MET A 20 0.58 12.22 4.94
CA MET A 20 0.61 13.67 5.07
C MET A 20 -0.18 14.05 6.32
N SER A 21 0.52 14.49 7.37
CA SER A 21 -0.13 15.07 8.53
C SER A 21 -0.56 16.49 8.20
N PHE A 22 -1.86 16.72 8.11
CA PHE A 22 -2.39 18.08 8.04
C PHE A 22 -2.18 18.81 9.37
N ALA A 23 -1.40 19.88 9.37
CA ALA A 23 -1.46 20.90 10.41
C ALA A 23 -2.61 21.85 10.04
N ALA A 24 -3.75 21.71 10.72
CA ALA A 24 -4.78 22.73 10.64
C ALA A 24 -4.26 23.99 11.30
N ASP A 25 -4.16 25.10 10.57
CA ASP A 25 -3.95 26.43 11.13
C ASP A 25 -5.11 26.75 12.09
N GLU A 26 -4.77 27.10 13.35
CA GLU A 26 -5.72 27.54 14.35
C GLU A 26 -6.40 28.86 13.89
N VAL A 27 -7.63 28.75 13.41
CA VAL A 27 -8.53 29.91 13.31
C VAL A 27 -9.23 30.04 14.65
N GLU A 28 -8.98 31.16 15.34
CA GLU A 28 -9.61 31.46 16.65
C GLU A 28 -11.15 31.42 16.58
N ASP A 29 -11.69 30.71 17.44
CA ASP A 29 -12.96 30.22 17.85
C ASP A 29 -14.19 31.13 17.80
N VAL A 30 -15.21 30.63 17.12
CA VAL A 30 -16.58 30.64 17.66
C VAL A 30 -16.98 29.18 17.91
N LYS A 31 -16.98 28.73 19.17
CA LYS A 31 -17.27 27.37 19.58
C LYS A 31 -18.70 26.97 19.16
N ALA A 32 -18.85 26.39 17.98
CA ALA A 32 -20.06 25.70 17.57
C ALA A 32 -20.29 24.51 18.52
N PRO A 33 -21.55 24.07 18.76
CA PRO A 33 -21.81 22.88 19.53
C PRO A 33 -21.12 21.69 18.85
N ALA A 34 -20.47 20.83 19.65
CA ALA A 34 -19.75 19.66 19.16
C ALA A 34 -20.62 18.85 18.18
N SER A 35 -20.14 18.72 16.95
CA SER A 35 -20.77 17.91 15.91
C SER A 35 -20.35 16.45 16.12
N MET A 36 -21.22 15.50 15.76
CA MET A 36 -20.81 14.08 15.73
C MET A 36 -19.68 13.81 14.73
N LEU A 37 -19.38 14.77 13.85
CA LEU A 37 -18.28 14.70 12.88
C LEU A 37 -16.95 15.23 13.41
N ASP A 38 -16.93 15.85 14.60
CA ASP A 38 -15.69 16.42 15.19
C ASP A 38 -14.66 15.34 15.57
N ASP A 39 -15.10 14.08 15.67
CA ASP A 39 -14.25 12.93 15.96
C ASP A 39 -13.75 12.22 14.69
N PHE A 40 -14.15 12.68 13.50
CA PHE A 40 -13.73 12.12 12.22
C PHE A 40 -12.82 13.05 11.45
N SER A 41 -11.78 12.47 10.81
CA SER A 41 -10.99 13.10 9.76
C SER A 41 -11.23 12.39 8.42
N PHE A 42 -11.11 13.16 7.35
CA PHE A 42 -11.30 12.68 5.99
C PHE A 42 -10.09 13.11 5.16
N SER A 43 -9.60 12.21 4.33
CA SER A 43 -8.54 12.51 3.37
C SER A 43 -8.82 11.88 2.02
N ALA A 44 -8.19 12.41 0.99
CA ALA A 44 -8.22 11.87 -0.35
C ALA A 44 -6.85 12.04 -1.01
N ASN A 45 -6.53 11.16 -1.93
CA ASN A 45 -5.29 11.25 -2.67
C ASN A 45 -5.50 10.90 -4.15
N VAL A 46 -4.59 11.37 -5.00
CA VAL A 46 -4.50 11.00 -6.41
C VAL A 46 -3.05 11.07 -6.85
N GLY A 47 -2.63 10.16 -7.74
CA GLY A 47 -1.28 10.15 -8.29
C GLY A 47 -1.23 9.65 -9.73
N LEU A 48 -0.20 10.10 -10.44
CA LEU A 48 0.18 9.62 -11.76
C LEU A 48 1.54 8.96 -11.65
N TYR A 49 1.62 7.70 -12.02
CA TYR A 49 2.80 6.85 -11.90
C TYR A 49 3.23 6.40 -13.29
N THR A 50 4.52 6.20 -13.47
CA THR A 50 5.05 5.61 -14.72
C THR A 50 4.72 4.13 -14.87
N ASP A 51 4.45 3.46 -13.74
CA ASP A 51 4.09 2.05 -13.63
C ASP A 51 3.41 1.81 -12.27
N TYR A 52 2.43 0.94 -12.21
CA TYR A 52 1.92 0.43 -10.95
C TYR A 52 2.68 -0.83 -10.55
N VAL A 53 3.55 -0.72 -9.57
CA VAL A 53 4.30 -1.85 -9.02
C VAL A 53 3.75 -2.22 -7.64
N PHE A 54 3.24 -3.44 -7.52
CA PHE A 54 2.72 -4.01 -6.29
C PHE A 54 3.61 -5.15 -5.83
N ARG A 55 4.17 -5.08 -4.61
CA ARG A 55 5.07 -6.10 -4.04
C ARG A 55 6.14 -6.56 -5.06
N GLY A 56 6.77 -5.60 -5.75
CA GLY A 56 7.87 -5.84 -6.66
C GLY A 56 7.50 -6.19 -8.10
N TYR A 57 6.24 -6.45 -8.44
CA TYR A 57 5.87 -6.76 -9.83
C TYR A 57 4.87 -5.77 -10.42
N THR A 58 5.04 -5.51 -11.72
CA THR A 58 4.20 -4.57 -12.46
C THR A 58 2.76 -5.08 -12.61
N GLN A 59 1.81 -4.21 -12.32
CA GLN A 59 0.37 -4.46 -12.49
C GLN A 59 -0.15 -3.91 -13.82
N THR A 60 0.62 -3.03 -14.46
CA THR A 60 0.26 -2.34 -15.72
C THR A 60 1.21 -2.68 -16.86
N GLN A 61 1.98 -3.78 -16.76
CA GLN A 61 2.97 -4.20 -17.76
C GLN A 61 3.94 -3.08 -18.16
N ASN A 62 4.44 -2.32 -17.17
CA ASN A 62 5.32 -1.15 -17.29
C ASN A 62 4.67 0.05 -18.02
N GLU A 63 3.34 0.12 -18.07
CA GLU A 63 2.60 1.25 -18.62
C GLU A 63 2.10 2.18 -17.50
N PRO A 64 1.80 3.45 -17.82
CA PRO A 64 1.40 4.42 -16.80
C PRO A 64 0.12 4.05 -16.04
N ALA A 65 0.11 4.41 -14.75
CA ALA A 65 -1.03 4.26 -13.87
C ALA A 65 -1.54 5.59 -13.34
N ILE A 66 -2.88 5.67 -13.20
CA ILE A 66 -3.55 6.66 -12.38
C ILE A 66 -4.12 5.97 -11.15
N GLN A 67 -3.79 6.49 -9.97
CA GLN A 67 -4.14 5.88 -8.68
C GLN A 67 -4.77 6.91 -7.78
N GLY A 68 -5.65 6.49 -6.88
CA GLY A 68 -6.20 7.40 -5.89
C GLY A 68 -7.12 6.71 -4.90
N GLY A 69 -7.34 7.38 -3.77
CA GLY A 69 -8.10 6.83 -2.66
C GLY A 69 -8.81 7.88 -1.84
N PHE A 70 -9.62 7.37 -0.93
CA PHE A 70 -10.36 8.16 0.05
C PHE A 70 -10.38 7.41 1.38
N ASP A 71 -10.11 8.14 2.48
CA ASP A 71 -10.03 7.60 3.82
C ASP A 71 -10.93 8.35 4.78
N VAL A 72 -11.40 7.65 5.79
CA VAL A 72 -12.07 8.17 6.97
C VAL A 72 -11.44 7.57 8.22
N GLU A 73 -11.07 8.42 9.16
CA GLU A 73 -10.51 8.03 10.45
C GLU A 73 -11.36 8.59 11.59
N HIS A 74 -11.49 7.82 12.64
CA HIS A 74 -12.16 8.24 13.88
C HIS A 74 -11.13 8.38 15.00
N SER A 75 -11.34 9.33 15.92
CA SER A 75 -10.44 9.62 17.05
C SER A 75 -10.16 8.43 17.99
N SER A 76 -10.92 7.33 17.88
CA SER A 76 -10.66 6.07 18.58
C SER A 76 -9.58 5.20 17.92
N GLY A 77 -9.07 5.61 16.77
CA GLY A 77 -8.15 4.84 15.94
C GLY A 77 -8.81 3.92 14.89
N LEU A 78 -10.15 3.82 14.87
CA LEU A 78 -10.85 3.12 13.79
C LEU A 78 -10.73 3.90 12.49
N TYR A 79 -10.50 3.18 11.39
CA TYR A 79 -10.44 3.76 10.05
C TYR A 79 -11.07 2.84 9.00
N ALA A 80 -11.46 3.41 7.89
CA ALA A 80 -11.84 2.70 6.68
C ALA A 80 -11.50 3.55 5.45
N GLY A 81 -11.26 2.90 4.33
CA GLY A 81 -10.96 3.59 3.09
C GLY A 81 -11.18 2.74 1.86
N THR A 82 -10.96 3.35 0.72
CA THR A 82 -10.93 2.72 -0.59
C THR A 82 -9.82 3.32 -1.43
N TRP A 83 -9.21 2.50 -2.25
CA TRP A 83 -8.20 2.91 -3.21
C TRP A 83 -8.49 2.26 -4.55
N ALA A 84 -7.99 2.82 -5.65
CA ALA A 84 -8.15 2.25 -6.97
C ALA A 84 -6.99 2.61 -7.89
N SER A 85 -6.72 1.73 -8.85
CA SER A 85 -5.78 1.92 -9.95
C SER A 85 -6.27 1.26 -11.23
N ASN A 86 -5.79 1.73 -12.37
CA ASN A 86 -5.86 0.90 -13.56
C ASN A 86 -4.86 -0.25 -13.46
N VAL A 87 -5.25 -1.40 -13.99
CA VAL A 87 -4.44 -2.62 -14.10
C VAL A 87 -4.65 -3.27 -15.46
N ASP A 88 -3.74 -4.12 -15.90
CA ASP A 88 -3.94 -4.93 -17.11
C ASP A 88 -3.50 -6.39 -16.95
N TRP A 89 -2.75 -6.76 -15.91
CA TRP A 89 -2.28 -8.12 -15.66
C TRP A 89 -3.40 -9.17 -15.69
N THR A 90 -4.59 -8.80 -15.23
CA THR A 90 -5.75 -9.71 -15.15
C THR A 90 -6.20 -10.19 -16.52
N THR A 91 -6.19 -9.30 -17.53
CA THR A 91 -6.56 -9.62 -18.92
C THR A 91 -5.37 -10.09 -19.73
N ALA A 92 -4.18 -9.56 -19.49
CA ALA A 92 -2.96 -10.00 -20.16
C ALA A 92 -2.58 -11.44 -19.78
N GLY A 93 -2.87 -11.84 -18.52
CA GLY A 93 -2.66 -13.21 -18.02
C GLY A 93 -3.82 -14.18 -18.34
N ASP A 94 -4.84 -13.74 -19.07
CA ASP A 94 -6.04 -14.54 -19.37
C ASP A 94 -6.82 -14.98 -18.10
N TYR A 95 -6.65 -14.29 -16.96
CA TYR A 95 -7.40 -14.56 -15.73
C TYR A 95 -8.83 -14.05 -15.81
N MET A 96 -9.04 -12.93 -16.50
CA MET A 96 -10.35 -12.29 -16.69
C MET A 96 -10.64 -12.02 -18.16
N ASP A 97 -11.90 -12.18 -18.57
CA ASP A 97 -12.36 -11.82 -19.90
C ASP A 97 -12.25 -10.31 -20.18
N LYS A 98 -12.51 -9.52 -19.15
CA LYS A 98 -12.48 -8.04 -19.20
C LYS A 98 -12.27 -7.50 -17.81
N ASN A 99 -11.20 -6.77 -17.64
CA ASN A 99 -10.94 -5.93 -16.48
C ASN A 99 -9.90 -4.88 -16.88
N SER A 100 -9.89 -3.75 -16.23
CA SER A 100 -8.88 -2.70 -16.40
C SER A 100 -8.69 -1.86 -15.14
N VAL A 101 -9.29 -2.31 -14.03
CA VAL A 101 -9.29 -1.54 -12.78
C VAL A 101 -9.23 -2.50 -11.59
N GLU A 102 -8.48 -2.09 -10.58
CA GLU A 102 -8.47 -2.64 -9.23
C GLU A 102 -9.13 -1.63 -8.29
N ILE A 103 -9.96 -2.11 -7.38
CA ILE A 103 -10.59 -1.31 -6.34
C ILE A 103 -10.40 -2.03 -5.01
N ASP A 104 -9.72 -1.38 -4.08
CA ASP A 104 -9.48 -1.93 -2.76
C ASP A 104 -10.40 -1.30 -1.73
N PHE A 105 -10.87 -2.12 -0.82
CA PHE A 105 -11.60 -1.69 0.37
C PHE A 105 -10.85 -2.16 1.60
N TYR A 106 -10.65 -1.28 2.56
CA TYR A 106 -9.98 -1.64 3.80
C TYR A 106 -10.63 -0.99 5.00
N ALA A 107 -10.47 -1.65 6.14
CA ALA A 107 -10.86 -1.12 7.43
C ALA A 107 -9.98 -1.70 8.52
N GLY A 108 -9.71 -0.92 9.56
CA GLY A 108 -8.83 -1.36 10.62
C GLY A 108 -8.91 -0.50 11.87
N TRP A 109 -7.95 -0.76 12.74
CA TRP A 109 -7.76 -0.02 13.98
C TRP A 109 -6.27 0.16 14.26
N ALA A 110 -5.87 1.42 14.38
CA ALA A 110 -4.50 1.81 14.72
C ALA A 110 -4.43 2.53 16.06
N THR A 111 -3.38 2.29 16.82
CA THR A 111 -3.18 2.89 18.14
C THR A 111 -1.70 2.99 18.50
N ASP A 112 -1.39 3.92 19.42
CA ASP A 112 -0.13 3.91 20.16
C ASP A 112 -0.27 2.99 21.38
N LEU A 113 0.64 2.03 21.52
CA LEU A 113 0.62 1.07 22.64
C LEU A 113 1.02 1.71 24.00
N GLY A 114 1.45 2.98 23.99
CA GLY A 114 1.78 3.74 25.19
C GLY A 114 3.12 3.34 25.85
N PHE A 115 3.91 2.48 25.20
CA PHE A 115 5.25 2.10 25.62
C PHE A 115 6.21 2.07 24.43
N TRP A 116 7.43 2.52 24.63
CA TRP A 116 8.49 2.58 23.62
C TRP A 116 8.18 3.37 22.35
N ASP A 117 7.17 4.25 22.36
CA ASP A 117 6.64 4.97 21.20
C ASP A 117 6.32 4.01 20.04
N LEU A 118 5.74 2.86 20.35
CA LEU A 118 5.40 1.80 19.41
C LEU A 118 3.95 1.93 18.98
N GLY A 119 3.72 2.18 17.71
CA GLY A 119 2.42 2.11 17.07
C GLY A 119 2.06 0.68 16.69
N PHE A 120 0.78 0.36 16.72
CA PHE A 120 0.20 -0.92 16.29
C PHE A 120 -0.98 -0.66 15.35
N ASP A 121 -1.08 -1.47 14.33
CA ASP A 121 -2.17 -1.44 13.35
C ASP A 121 -2.65 -2.87 13.07
N ILE A 122 -3.96 -3.06 12.90
CA ILE A 122 -4.60 -4.30 12.48
C ILE A 122 -5.81 -4.00 11.62
N GLY A 123 -5.99 -4.74 10.53
CA GLY A 123 -7.12 -4.51 9.65
C GLY A 123 -7.38 -5.64 8.67
N VAL A 124 -8.32 -5.39 7.79
CA VAL A 124 -8.69 -6.22 6.65
C VAL A 124 -8.58 -5.42 5.37
N LEU A 125 -8.10 -6.05 4.33
CA LEU A 125 -7.95 -5.50 2.99
C LEU A 125 -8.60 -6.46 1.99
N GLN A 126 -9.50 -5.93 1.16
CA GLN A 126 -10.16 -6.63 0.07
C GLN A 126 -9.70 -6.03 -1.24
N PHE A 127 -9.01 -6.81 -2.04
CA PHE A 127 -8.75 -6.52 -3.45
C PHE A 127 -9.96 -6.95 -4.28
N TYR A 128 -10.47 -6.07 -5.10
CA TYR A 128 -11.62 -6.33 -5.94
C TYR A 128 -11.33 -5.95 -7.40
N TYR A 129 -11.46 -6.92 -8.30
CA TYR A 129 -11.27 -6.73 -9.73
C TYR A 129 -12.62 -6.85 -10.45
N PRO A 130 -13.31 -5.73 -10.74
CA PRO A 130 -14.63 -5.77 -11.33
C PRO A 130 -14.61 -6.37 -12.74
N GLY A 131 -15.40 -7.42 -12.94
CA GLY A 131 -15.48 -8.12 -14.23
C GLY A 131 -15.95 -9.54 -14.11
N SER A 132 -15.54 -10.38 -15.05
CA SER A 132 -15.82 -11.81 -15.07
C SER A 132 -14.51 -12.55 -15.20
N ASN A 133 -14.27 -13.49 -14.30
CA ASN A 133 -13.15 -14.41 -14.44
C ASN A 133 -13.29 -15.22 -15.74
N ALA A 134 -12.18 -15.49 -16.39
CA ALA A 134 -12.15 -16.36 -17.53
C ALA A 134 -12.55 -17.80 -17.14
N ALA A 135 -12.97 -18.60 -18.09
CA ALA A 135 -13.39 -19.98 -17.79
C ALA A 135 -12.20 -20.80 -17.26
N ASP A 136 -12.45 -21.55 -16.19
CA ASP A 136 -11.48 -22.45 -15.58
C ASP A 136 -10.25 -21.77 -14.94
N THR A 137 -10.34 -20.46 -14.60
CA THR A 137 -9.33 -19.74 -13.82
C THR A 137 -9.75 -19.60 -12.36
N ALA A 138 -8.78 -19.48 -11.45
CA ALA A 138 -9.02 -19.11 -10.07
C ALA A 138 -9.48 -17.66 -9.94
N ASP A 139 -10.12 -17.31 -8.82
CA ASP A 139 -10.59 -15.96 -8.57
C ASP A 139 -9.41 -14.98 -8.49
N THR A 140 -9.61 -13.80 -9.07
CA THR A 140 -8.64 -12.70 -9.00
C THR A 140 -8.81 -11.83 -7.76
N ASP A 141 -10.00 -11.80 -7.17
CA ASP A 141 -10.26 -11.11 -5.92
C ASP A 141 -9.47 -11.75 -4.77
N ALA A 142 -8.99 -10.94 -3.83
CA ALA A 142 -8.23 -11.44 -2.69
C ALA A 142 -8.65 -10.72 -1.40
N THR A 143 -8.65 -11.45 -0.29
CA THR A 143 -8.87 -10.87 1.04
C THR A 143 -7.67 -11.16 1.91
N GLU A 144 -7.13 -10.12 2.54
CA GLU A 144 -6.05 -10.22 3.52
C GLU A 144 -6.48 -9.66 4.87
N VAL A 145 -6.00 -10.28 5.93
CA VAL A 145 -5.92 -9.67 7.26
C VAL A 145 -4.48 -9.23 7.48
N TYR A 146 -4.27 -8.03 7.96
CA TYR A 146 -2.93 -7.55 8.24
C TYR A 146 -2.78 -7.07 9.68
N PHE A 147 -1.55 -7.11 10.17
CA PHE A 147 -1.15 -6.50 11.42
C PHE A 147 0.29 -6.01 11.33
N GLY A 148 0.56 -4.88 11.96
CA GLY A 148 1.87 -4.25 11.88
C GLY A 148 2.24 -3.45 13.10
N PHE A 149 3.53 -3.12 13.16
CA PHE A 149 4.12 -2.25 14.17
C PHE A 149 4.94 -1.18 13.47
N ASN A 150 4.87 0.04 13.99
CA ASN A 150 5.69 1.15 13.50
C ASN A 150 6.34 1.88 14.68
N LYS A 151 7.50 2.51 14.39
CA LYS A 151 8.25 3.24 15.40
C LYS A 151 9.10 4.34 14.78
N ASP A 152 9.06 5.51 15.42
CA ASP A 152 10.00 6.59 15.19
C ASP A 152 11.23 6.43 16.08
N TRP A 153 12.41 6.62 15.51
CA TRP A 153 13.69 6.49 16.18
C TRP A 153 14.43 7.82 16.24
N MET A 154 15.15 8.03 17.33
CA MET A 154 16.06 9.19 17.50
C MET A 154 15.36 10.54 17.22
N ASP A 155 14.19 10.75 17.83
CA ASP A 155 13.38 11.96 17.66
C ASP A 155 12.96 12.22 16.18
N GLY A 156 12.67 11.15 15.42
CA GLY A 156 12.21 11.23 14.03
C GLY A 156 13.35 11.29 13.02
N ALA A 157 14.57 10.90 13.41
CA ALA A 157 15.67 10.78 12.44
C ALA A 157 15.42 9.72 11.37
N PHE A 158 14.68 8.68 11.71
CA PHE A 158 14.13 7.68 10.79
C PHE A 158 12.95 6.96 11.45
N SER A 159 12.08 6.37 10.66
CA SER A 159 11.01 5.49 11.12
C SER A 159 11.17 4.08 10.53
N THR A 160 10.58 3.10 11.20
CA THR A 160 10.49 1.72 10.71
C THR A 160 9.07 1.23 10.83
N SER A 161 8.63 0.44 9.87
CA SER A 161 7.40 -0.35 9.96
C SER A 161 7.67 -1.80 9.58
N VAL A 162 7.00 -2.70 10.29
CA VAL A 162 6.95 -4.14 9.96
C VAL A 162 5.50 -4.51 9.90
N THR A 163 5.03 -4.96 8.74
CA THR A 163 3.64 -5.36 8.54
C THR A 163 3.59 -6.78 7.99
N ASN A 164 2.63 -7.56 8.46
CA ASN A 164 2.39 -8.92 7.99
C ASN A 164 0.97 -8.98 7.45
N TYR A 165 0.84 -9.43 6.24
CA TYR A 165 -0.43 -9.68 5.57
C TYR A 165 -0.63 -11.18 5.47
N VAL A 166 -1.83 -11.65 5.77
CA VAL A 166 -2.21 -13.07 5.70
C VAL A 166 -3.41 -13.17 4.78
N VAL A 167 -3.27 -13.89 3.69
CA VAL A 167 -4.37 -14.19 2.78
C VAL A 167 -5.37 -15.09 3.51
N VAL A 168 -6.66 -14.74 3.49
CA VAL A 168 -7.75 -15.49 4.13
C VAL A 168 -8.79 -15.99 3.12
N SER A 169 -8.62 -15.70 1.84
CA SER A 169 -9.36 -16.31 0.73
C SER A 169 -8.62 -17.55 0.22
N ASP A 170 -9.35 -18.59 -0.17
CA ASP A 170 -8.78 -19.83 -0.70
C ASP A 170 -8.13 -19.60 -2.09
N GLU A 171 -8.76 -18.73 -2.89
CA GLU A 171 -8.22 -18.23 -4.16
C GLU A 171 -7.88 -16.75 -4.02
N ALA A 172 -6.83 -16.31 -4.69
CA ALA A 172 -6.38 -14.93 -4.72
C ALA A 172 -5.48 -14.67 -5.94
N TRP A 173 -5.66 -13.55 -6.62
CA TRP A 173 -4.84 -13.11 -7.76
C TRP A 173 -4.66 -14.16 -8.86
N GLY A 174 -5.66 -15.02 -9.07
CA GLY A 174 -5.60 -16.11 -10.04
C GLY A 174 -4.88 -17.37 -9.56
N PHE A 175 -4.47 -17.43 -8.29
CA PHE A 175 -3.86 -18.60 -7.64
C PHE A 175 -4.85 -19.33 -6.74
N THR A 176 -4.65 -20.65 -6.57
CA THR A 176 -5.41 -21.50 -5.64
C THR A 176 -4.57 -21.81 -4.41
N ASN A 177 -5.20 -22.35 -3.34
CA ASN A 177 -4.54 -22.69 -2.08
C ASN A 177 -3.79 -21.52 -1.44
N MET A 178 -4.36 -20.33 -1.49
CA MET A 178 -3.76 -19.11 -0.96
C MET A 178 -4.08 -18.86 0.52
N ASP A 179 -5.07 -19.53 1.11
CA ASP A 179 -5.44 -19.36 2.52
C ASP A 179 -4.25 -19.69 3.45
N GLY A 180 -3.86 -18.70 4.23
CA GLY A 180 -2.71 -18.78 5.14
C GLY A 180 -1.38 -18.33 4.55
N GLU A 181 -1.29 -18.05 3.24
CA GLU A 181 -0.10 -17.48 2.64
C GLU A 181 0.14 -16.04 3.12
N MET A 182 1.40 -15.63 3.17
CA MET A 182 1.79 -14.43 3.87
C MET A 182 2.68 -13.52 3.01
N TYR A 183 2.47 -12.22 3.19
CA TYR A 183 3.45 -11.22 2.79
C TYR A 183 4.01 -10.52 4.03
N HIS A 184 5.33 -10.52 4.14
CA HIS A 184 6.09 -9.85 5.19
C HIS A 184 6.72 -8.59 4.63
N ASP A 185 6.45 -7.45 5.22
CA ASP A 185 6.95 -6.14 4.81
C ASP A 185 7.83 -5.53 5.89
N LEU A 186 8.98 -5.02 5.49
CA LEU A 186 9.82 -4.15 6.30
C LEU A 186 10.12 -2.88 5.51
N THR A 187 9.71 -1.74 6.04
CA THR A 187 9.99 -0.42 5.46
C THR A 187 10.76 0.45 6.43
N VAL A 188 11.67 1.27 5.90
CA VAL A 188 12.46 2.27 6.63
C VAL A 188 12.38 3.60 5.91
N ASP A 189 11.90 4.65 6.58
CA ASP A 189 11.84 6.00 6.06
C ASP A 189 12.89 6.89 6.74
N ILE A 190 13.63 7.64 5.94
CA ILE A 190 14.74 8.49 6.39
C ILE A 190 14.53 9.91 5.84
N PRO A 191 13.96 10.84 6.64
CA PRO A 191 13.97 12.26 6.27
C PRO A 191 15.39 12.78 6.11
N ILE A 192 15.70 13.48 5.04
CA ILE A 192 17.06 13.96 4.76
C ILE A 192 17.26 15.34 5.39
N GLY A 193 17.60 15.35 6.66
CA GLY A 193 17.85 16.58 7.46
C GLY A 193 16.60 17.47 7.49
N SER A 194 16.79 18.76 7.20
CA SER A 194 15.68 19.75 7.07
C SER A 194 15.29 20.04 5.61
N THR A 195 15.62 19.13 4.70
CA THR A 195 15.25 19.25 3.28
C THR A 195 13.88 18.65 3.03
N PRO A 196 13.23 18.94 1.92
CA PRO A 196 11.95 18.32 1.54
C PRO A 196 12.12 16.89 0.98
N PHE A 197 13.26 16.26 1.17
CA PHE A 197 13.52 14.91 0.68
C PHE A 197 13.34 13.86 1.77
N THR A 198 12.71 12.73 1.40
CA THR A 198 12.66 11.50 2.20
C THR A 198 13.19 10.35 1.36
N LEU A 199 14.07 9.55 1.93
CA LEU A 199 14.55 8.30 1.35
C LEU A 199 13.81 7.14 2.03
N THR A 200 13.17 6.27 1.24
CA THR A 200 12.51 5.05 1.72
C THR A 200 13.23 3.83 1.19
N GLY A 201 13.50 2.88 2.06
CA GLY A 201 13.97 1.54 1.72
C GLY A 201 12.92 0.51 2.12
N HIS A 202 12.68 -0.47 1.27
CA HIS A 202 11.71 -1.52 1.49
C HIS A 202 12.29 -2.89 1.12
N VAL A 203 11.90 -3.92 1.87
CA VAL A 203 12.07 -5.32 1.53
C VAL A 203 10.82 -6.09 1.94
N GLY A 204 10.29 -6.88 1.03
CA GLY A 204 9.12 -7.73 1.23
C GLY A 204 9.41 -9.18 0.89
N HIS A 205 8.61 -10.11 1.42
CA HIS A 205 8.67 -11.53 1.08
C HIS A 205 7.26 -12.11 1.03
N GLN A 206 6.90 -12.65 -0.14
CA GLN A 206 5.60 -13.28 -0.41
C GLN A 206 5.76 -14.79 -0.48
N THR A 207 4.90 -15.52 0.25
CA THR A 207 4.75 -16.97 0.10
C THR A 207 3.55 -17.31 -0.75
N PHE A 208 3.62 -18.42 -1.47
CA PHE A 208 2.53 -18.97 -2.28
C PHE A 208 2.34 -20.43 -1.99
N GLY A 209 1.11 -20.86 -1.77
CA GLY A 209 0.73 -22.25 -1.65
C GLY A 209 1.14 -23.07 -2.90
N GLY A 210 1.37 -24.34 -2.72
CA GLY A 210 1.77 -25.21 -3.83
C GLY A 210 0.73 -25.23 -4.95
N GLN A 211 1.06 -24.66 -6.10
CA GLN A 211 0.16 -24.56 -7.26
C GLN A 211 0.08 -25.86 -8.08
N GLY A 212 0.84 -26.90 -7.69
CA GLY A 212 0.79 -28.23 -8.33
C GLY A 212 1.56 -28.33 -9.64
N ASP A 213 2.18 -27.27 -10.12
CA ASP A 213 2.96 -27.19 -11.37
C ASP A 213 4.46 -27.47 -11.16
N GLY A 214 4.90 -27.53 -9.91
CA GLY A 214 6.30 -27.79 -9.53
C GLY A 214 7.20 -26.56 -9.64
N LEU A 215 6.62 -25.36 -9.83
CA LEU A 215 7.33 -24.08 -9.79
C LEU A 215 7.40 -23.57 -8.35
N ASP A 216 8.43 -22.79 -8.06
CA ASP A 216 8.57 -21.99 -6.86
C ASP A 216 8.01 -20.59 -7.15
N TRP A 217 6.92 -20.24 -6.48
CA TRP A 217 6.24 -18.97 -6.64
C TRP A 217 6.61 -17.97 -5.54
N ASP A 218 7.26 -18.43 -4.47
CA ASP A 218 7.74 -17.57 -3.39
C ASP A 218 8.81 -16.60 -3.92
N TYR A 219 8.79 -15.38 -3.41
CA TYR A 219 9.80 -14.40 -3.82
C TYR A 219 10.02 -13.32 -2.76
N THR A 220 11.12 -12.61 -2.94
CA THR A 220 11.48 -11.41 -2.18
C THR A 220 11.55 -10.22 -3.12
N ASP A 221 10.96 -9.12 -2.71
CA ASP A 221 11.05 -7.85 -3.44
C ASP A 221 11.82 -6.79 -2.65
N TYR A 222 12.39 -5.85 -3.40
CA TYR A 222 13.21 -4.76 -2.87
C TYR A 222 12.81 -3.45 -3.55
N LYS A 223 12.71 -2.36 -2.76
CA LYS A 223 12.43 -1.04 -3.32
C LYS A 223 13.26 0.02 -2.61
N VAL A 224 13.75 0.97 -3.38
CA VAL A 224 14.30 2.23 -2.88
C VAL A 224 13.54 3.36 -3.55
N ASN A 225 13.04 4.31 -2.76
CA ASN A 225 12.28 5.46 -3.24
C ASN A 225 12.87 6.76 -2.68
N LEU A 226 12.90 7.81 -3.49
CA LEU A 226 13.27 9.15 -3.08
C LEU A 226 12.13 10.11 -3.40
N ASP A 227 11.55 10.69 -2.37
CA ASP A 227 10.48 11.68 -2.45
C ASP A 227 10.99 13.09 -2.31
N TYR A 228 10.33 14.01 -3.01
CA TYR A 228 10.46 15.45 -2.87
C TYR A 228 9.08 16.07 -2.64
N ALA A 229 8.84 16.59 -1.43
CA ALA A 229 7.62 17.31 -1.09
C ALA A 229 7.72 18.77 -1.56
N PHE A 230 6.95 19.16 -2.57
CA PHE A 230 6.86 20.56 -3.01
C PHE A 230 6.20 21.45 -1.96
N ASN A 231 5.21 20.91 -1.29
CA ASN A 231 4.45 21.48 -0.17
C ASN A 231 3.68 20.34 0.53
N ASP A 232 2.77 20.70 1.44
CA ASP A 232 1.99 19.75 2.23
C ASP A 232 1.02 18.88 1.40
N ASN A 233 0.75 19.24 0.15
CA ASN A 233 -0.20 18.54 -0.71
C ASN A 233 0.44 17.81 -1.91
N PHE A 234 1.61 18.24 -2.38
CA PHE A 234 2.18 17.73 -3.64
C PHE A 234 3.56 17.13 -3.44
N THR A 235 3.73 15.91 -3.94
CA THR A 235 4.98 15.17 -3.91
C THR A 235 5.34 14.67 -5.30
N ALA A 236 6.64 14.70 -5.64
CA ALA A 236 7.21 13.93 -6.74
C ALA A 236 8.13 12.87 -6.15
N GLY A 237 8.07 11.65 -6.68
CA GLY A 237 8.95 10.56 -6.28
C GLY A 237 9.63 9.90 -7.47
N ALA A 238 10.77 9.28 -7.19
CA ALA A 238 11.45 8.37 -8.10
C ALA A 238 11.82 7.09 -7.33
N PHE A 239 11.62 5.93 -7.96
CA PHE A 239 11.89 4.66 -7.31
C PHE A 239 12.64 3.69 -8.22
N TYR A 240 13.36 2.78 -7.58
CA TYR A 240 13.87 1.56 -8.18
C TYR A 240 13.34 0.38 -7.38
N THR A 241 12.86 -0.63 -8.08
CA THR A 241 12.39 -1.89 -7.49
C THR A 241 12.95 -3.07 -8.28
N ASP A 242 13.07 -4.22 -7.61
CA ASP A 242 13.59 -5.46 -8.17
C ASP A 242 13.06 -6.64 -7.37
N THR A 243 13.10 -7.84 -7.94
CA THR A 243 12.68 -9.09 -7.27
C THR A 243 13.68 -10.21 -7.54
N ASP A 244 13.60 -11.27 -6.72
CA ASP A 244 14.30 -12.53 -6.96
C ASP A 244 13.41 -13.59 -7.64
N GLN A 245 12.28 -13.15 -8.25
CA GLN A 245 11.32 -14.02 -8.92
C GLN A 245 11.92 -14.79 -10.10
N SER A 246 11.38 -15.99 -10.32
CA SER A 246 11.69 -16.78 -11.51
C SER A 246 10.97 -16.22 -12.74
N GLU A 247 11.73 -15.81 -13.79
CA GLU A 247 11.17 -15.43 -15.10
C GLU A 247 10.18 -16.48 -15.64
N THR A 248 10.45 -17.77 -15.41
CA THR A 248 9.60 -18.87 -15.90
C THR A 248 8.22 -18.86 -15.27
N ALA A 249 8.12 -18.50 -13.99
CA ALA A 249 6.86 -18.46 -13.26
C ALA A 249 6.08 -17.16 -13.54
N TRP A 250 6.78 -16.03 -13.60
CA TRP A 250 6.18 -14.69 -13.57
C TRP A 250 6.20 -13.94 -14.90
N THR A 251 6.22 -14.65 -16.06
CA THR A 251 6.10 -14.03 -17.37
C THR A 251 4.68 -14.15 -17.91
N VAL A 252 4.05 -13.00 -18.19
CA VAL A 252 2.69 -12.87 -18.70
C VAL A 252 2.74 -12.09 -20.01
N ASP A 253 2.15 -12.65 -21.05
CA ASP A 253 2.13 -12.08 -22.42
C ASP A 253 3.52 -11.59 -22.93
N GLY A 254 4.57 -12.31 -22.53
CA GLY A 254 5.95 -12.00 -22.90
C GLY A 254 6.62 -10.92 -22.03
N THR A 255 5.94 -10.36 -21.04
CA THR A 255 6.49 -9.44 -20.07
C THR A 255 6.84 -10.18 -18.78
N PHE A 256 8.09 -10.13 -18.34
CA PHE A 256 8.47 -10.58 -17.01
C PHE A 256 8.02 -9.55 -15.98
N LEU A 257 6.99 -9.90 -15.20
CA LEU A 257 6.33 -8.96 -14.27
C LEU A 257 7.24 -8.51 -13.12
N GLY A 258 8.17 -9.36 -12.70
CA GLY A 258 9.10 -9.12 -11.60
C GLY A 258 10.44 -8.52 -12.00
N ASP A 259 10.60 -8.03 -13.24
CA ASP A 259 11.82 -7.40 -13.70
C ASP A 259 12.08 -6.08 -12.94
N SER A 260 13.34 -5.70 -12.90
CA SER A 260 13.72 -4.43 -12.27
C SER A 260 13.08 -3.24 -12.98
N VAL A 261 12.47 -2.35 -12.20
CA VAL A 261 11.81 -1.14 -12.71
C VAL A 261 12.45 0.11 -12.09
N PHE A 262 12.80 1.07 -12.94
CA PHE A 262 13.04 2.44 -12.52
C PHE A 262 11.85 3.31 -12.95
N GLY A 263 11.14 3.85 -11.97
CA GLY A 263 9.93 4.62 -12.20
C GLY A 263 9.90 5.94 -11.45
N GLY A 264 8.83 6.69 -11.67
CA GLY A 264 8.58 7.94 -10.99
C GLY A 264 7.10 8.27 -10.92
N TYR A 265 6.75 9.24 -10.09
CA TYR A 265 5.37 9.66 -9.89
C TYR A 265 5.22 11.11 -9.47
N LEU A 266 4.01 11.60 -9.65
CA LEU A 266 3.51 12.85 -9.07
C LEU A 266 2.23 12.54 -8.31
N SER A 267 2.15 12.91 -7.05
CA SER A 267 0.97 12.69 -6.21
C SER A 267 0.49 13.95 -5.53
N ALA A 268 -0.79 13.96 -5.21
CA ALA A 268 -1.45 15.01 -4.44
C ALA A 268 -2.32 14.38 -3.34
N GLY A 269 -2.27 14.97 -2.12
CA GLY A 269 -3.11 14.61 -0.97
C GLY A 269 -3.93 15.82 -0.49
N PHE A 270 -5.12 15.56 0.02
CA PHE A 270 -6.09 16.58 0.46
C PHE A 270 -6.77 16.19 1.76
#